data_9f4f4c35e8a1453ad660f31521edbd48
#
_entry.id   9f4f4c35e8a1453ad660f31521edbd48
#
_cell.length_a   1.000
_cell.length_b   1.000
_cell.length_c   1.000
_cell.angle_alpha   90.00
_cell.angle_beta   90.00
_cell.angle_gamma   90.00
#
_symmetry.space_group_name_H-M   'P 1'
#
loop_
_entity.id
_entity.type
_entity.pdbx_description
1 polymer ?
#
loop_
_entity_poly.entity_id
_entity_poly.type
_entity_poly.pdbx_seq_one_letter_code
_entity_poly.pdbx_strand_id
1 'polypeptide(L)'
;ALHEHPFNLNTATKDDLEQLPFLDGDEIEEILAYVYRYGPMQSLGELMLIEELDYQTRQFLTLFVYVENPVEEKEKLRLKTLLKEGRHEVTSRLDVPLYKRDGYKIPEDEVLLKNPNKVYLGNSLYHNIRYTYQYRNRLFWGFTAEKDAGEPFGSYGNKAYDAYSFHFLLKDCGKLKTLALGDYRLGFGEGLVVNSDFSLGKSTLFNMGDTRPSIKKFSSTSETSFFRGIAAAFRFGRVDMSAFYSYLPTDATLRKDGTISSLKTDGLHRTLLELSKKHNVTEQSVGTDVTWNTEYFSLGAIVFYQHFSRSFSKGTELYRQYYPCLLYTSDAADDLTR
;
A
#
# COMPACT_ATOMS: atom_id res chain seq x y z
N ALA A 1 -21.54 40.07 12.67
CA ALA A 1 -20.18 40.01 13.25
C ALA A 1 -19.58 38.57 13.20
N LEU A 2 -20.18 37.55 13.87
CA LEU A 2 -19.62 36.17 13.86
C LEU A 2 -19.74 35.49 12.50
N HIS A 3 -20.72 35.80 11.69
CA HIS A 3 -20.88 35.26 10.34
C HIS A 3 -19.86 35.83 9.31
N GLU A 4 -19.20 36.92 9.63
CA GLU A 4 -18.21 37.57 8.77
C GLU A 4 -16.78 36.99 8.99
N HIS A 5 -16.57 36.29 10.11
CA HIS A 5 -15.28 35.67 10.47
C HIS A 5 -15.51 34.24 10.96
N PRO A 6 -15.69 33.28 10.03
CA PRO A 6 -15.86 31.89 10.41
C PRO A 6 -14.57 31.29 11.03
N PHE A 7 -14.72 30.35 11.96
CA PHE A 7 -13.62 29.68 12.62
C PHE A 7 -13.15 28.46 11.81
N ASN A 8 -11.84 28.22 11.80
CA ASN A 8 -11.31 26.96 11.29
C ASN A 8 -11.37 25.89 12.38
N LEU A 9 -12.21 24.86 12.20
CA LEU A 9 -12.39 23.79 13.19
C LEU A 9 -11.08 23.05 13.55
N ASN A 10 -10.15 22.94 12.61
CA ASN A 10 -8.88 22.26 12.84
C ASN A 10 -7.90 23.03 13.74
N THR A 11 -8.14 24.33 13.94
CA THR A 11 -7.28 25.20 14.76
C THR A 11 -8.06 25.92 15.85
N ALA A 12 -9.39 25.77 15.89
CA ALA A 12 -10.25 26.40 16.89
C ALA A 12 -9.90 25.92 18.29
N THR A 13 -9.84 26.86 19.21
CA THR A 13 -9.69 26.59 20.64
C THR A 13 -11.07 26.43 21.30
N LYS A 14 -11.09 25.96 22.55
CA LYS A 14 -12.32 25.91 23.35
C LYS A 14 -12.97 27.31 23.46
N ASP A 15 -12.16 28.32 23.74
CA ASP A 15 -12.62 29.71 23.87
C ASP A 15 -13.21 30.26 22.57
N ASP A 16 -12.73 29.81 21.41
CA ASP A 16 -13.29 30.21 20.11
C ASP A 16 -14.69 29.60 19.91
N LEU A 17 -14.86 28.33 20.24
CA LEU A 17 -16.13 27.61 20.08
C LEU A 17 -17.16 28.03 21.11
N GLU A 18 -16.78 28.43 22.33
CA GLU A 18 -17.64 28.97 23.36
C GLU A 18 -18.29 30.32 22.95
N GLN A 19 -17.76 31.01 21.94
CA GLN A 19 -18.40 32.19 21.36
C GLN A 19 -19.67 31.85 20.56
N LEU A 20 -19.90 30.57 20.23
CA LEU A 20 -21.09 30.13 19.52
C LEU A 20 -22.16 29.73 20.54
N PRO A 21 -23.23 30.55 20.74
CA PRO A 21 -24.16 30.39 21.86
C PRO A 21 -25.11 29.17 21.74
N PHE A 22 -25.04 28.46 20.62
CA PHE A 22 -25.83 27.26 20.36
C PHE A 22 -25.03 25.94 20.59
N LEU A 23 -23.74 26.03 20.89
CA LEU A 23 -22.94 24.88 21.31
C LEU A 23 -22.91 24.79 22.84
N ASP A 24 -23.10 23.61 23.35
CA ASP A 24 -22.86 23.33 24.77
C ASP A 24 -21.44 22.83 25.04
N GLY A 25 -21.09 22.70 26.34
CA GLY A 25 -19.74 22.29 26.74
C GLY A 25 -19.35 20.90 26.27
N ASP A 26 -20.29 19.95 26.25
CA ASP A 26 -20.07 18.57 25.87
C ASP A 26 -19.86 18.45 24.36
N GLU A 27 -20.65 19.17 23.56
CA GLU A 27 -20.51 19.26 22.11
C GLU A 27 -19.15 19.85 21.70
N ILE A 28 -18.70 20.90 22.40
CA ILE A 28 -17.39 21.53 22.17
C ILE A 28 -16.25 20.54 22.48
N GLU A 29 -16.36 19.83 23.61
CA GLU A 29 -15.35 18.85 24.00
C GLU A 29 -15.25 17.69 23.00
N GLU A 30 -16.37 17.19 22.49
CA GLU A 30 -16.38 16.12 21.49
C GLU A 30 -15.85 16.58 20.11
N ILE A 31 -16.12 17.82 19.70
CA ILE A 31 -15.50 18.38 18.49
C ILE A 31 -13.97 18.41 18.63
N LEU A 32 -13.47 18.92 19.74
CA LEU A 32 -12.02 18.99 20.01
C LEU A 32 -11.41 17.61 20.19
N ALA A 33 -12.09 16.70 20.86
CA ALA A 33 -11.69 15.31 21.03
C ALA A 33 -11.63 14.55 19.70
N TYR A 34 -12.56 14.83 18.78
CA TYR A 34 -12.55 14.25 17.44
C TYR A 34 -11.28 14.64 16.68
N VAL A 35 -10.98 15.97 16.63
CA VAL A 35 -9.75 16.46 15.98
C VAL A 35 -8.49 15.90 16.64
N TYR A 36 -8.49 15.76 17.96
CA TYR A 36 -7.36 15.19 18.69
C TYR A 36 -7.16 13.69 18.40
N ARG A 37 -8.24 12.89 18.35
CA ARG A 37 -8.19 11.44 18.15
C ARG A 37 -7.90 11.06 16.71
N TYR A 38 -8.54 11.72 15.76
CA TYR A 38 -8.55 11.32 14.35
C TYR A 38 -7.67 12.21 13.46
N GLY A 39 -7.18 13.31 13.99
CA GLY A 39 -6.44 14.33 13.25
C GLY A 39 -7.34 15.40 12.63
N PRO A 40 -6.75 16.31 11.83
CA PRO A 40 -7.49 17.41 11.22
C PRO A 40 -8.61 16.88 10.31
N MET A 41 -9.81 17.41 10.47
CA MET A 41 -10.95 17.14 9.59
C MET A 41 -10.61 17.53 8.15
N GLN A 42 -11.03 16.71 7.20
CA GLN A 42 -10.85 16.97 5.77
C GLN A 42 -12.04 17.69 5.16
N SER A 43 -13.21 17.57 5.77
CA SER A 43 -14.44 18.19 5.32
C SER A 43 -15.40 18.42 6.48
N LEU A 44 -16.33 19.39 6.33
CA LEU A 44 -17.42 19.60 7.28
C LEU A 44 -18.38 18.41 7.39
N GLY A 45 -18.36 17.49 6.42
CA GLY A 45 -19.14 16.25 6.47
C GLY A 45 -18.74 15.32 7.62
N GLU A 46 -17.50 15.43 8.12
CA GLU A 46 -17.04 14.63 9.27
C GLU A 46 -17.74 14.98 10.59
N LEU A 47 -18.37 16.14 10.68
CA LEU A 47 -19.23 16.48 11.82
C LEU A 47 -20.39 15.49 12.02
N MET A 48 -20.75 14.72 10.98
CA MET A 48 -21.75 13.67 11.08
C MET A 48 -21.27 12.46 11.90
N LEU A 49 -19.96 12.33 12.11
CA LEU A 49 -19.35 11.22 12.87
C LEU A 49 -19.31 11.52 14.39
N ILE A 50 -19.66 12.72 14.79
CA ILE A 50 -19.73 13.14 16.20
C ILE A 50 -21.18 12.91 16.66
N GLU A 51 -21.38 11.90 17.52
CA GLU A 51 -22.71 11.46 17.94
C GLU A 51 -23.45 12.51 18.78
N GLU A 52 -22.71 13.26 19.59
CA GLU A 52 -23.24 14.29 20.50
C GLU A 52 -23.82 15.49 19.76
N LEU A 53 -23.40 15.75 18.52
CA LEU A 53 -23.94 16.84 17.70
C LEU A 53 -25.28 16.42 17.07
N ASP A 54 -26.35 17.14 17.38
CA ASP A 54 -27.62 16.94 16.71
C ASP A 54 -27.64 17.49 15.27
N TYR A 55 -28.67 17.17 14.51
CA TYR A 55 -28.76 17.61 13.11
C TYR A 55 -28.87 19.14 12.99
N GLN A 56 -29.57 19.82 13.89
CA GLN A 56 -29.76 21.27 13.83
C GLN A 56 -28.48 22.00 14.21
N THR A 57 -27.81 21.57 15.27
CA THR A 57 -26.52 22.13 15.70
C THR A 57 -25.46 21.98 14.60
N ARG A 58 -25.40 20.83 13.92
CA ARG A 58 -24.50 20.65 12.77
C ARG A 58 -24.76 21.62 11.64
N GLN A 59 -26.04 21.81 11.27
CA GLN A 59 -26.44 22.77 10.21
C GLN A 59 -26.06 24.17 10.58
N PHE A 60 -26.34 24.61 11.83
CA PHE A 60 -25.96 25.95 12.29
C PHE A 60 -24.43 26.09 12.32
N LEU A 61 -23.71 25.10 12.82
CA LEU A 61 -22.26 25.16 12.92
C LEU A 61 -21.60 25.37 11.54
N THR A 62 -22.09 24.73 10.48
CA THR A 62 -21.54 24.91 9.12
C THR A 62 -21.63 26.36 8.59
N LEU A 63 -22.45 27.23 9.18
CA LEU A 63 -22.55 28.64 8.81
C LEU A 63 -21.44 29.49 9.43
N PHE A 64 -20.80 29.00 10.51
CA PHE A 64 -19.84 29.78 11.32
C PHE A 64 -18.45 29.19 11.30
N VAL A 65 -18.27 27.99 10.70
CA VAL A 65 -16.99 27.31 10.67
C VAL A 65 -16.62 26.88 9.26
N TYR A 66 -15.33 26.71 9.04
CA TYR A 66 -14.80 26.06 7.84
C TYR A 66 -13.74 25.05 8.25
N VAL A 67 -13.36 24.18 7.33
CA VAL A 67 -12.30 23.22 7.50
C VAL A 67 -11.19 23.54 6.53
N GLU A 68 -10.08 23.99 7.05
CA GLU A 68 -8.85 24.16 6.31
C GLU A 68 -7.75 23.45 7.08
N ASN A 69 -7.04 22.60 6.41
CA ASN A 69 -5.88 21.98 7.04
C ASN A 69 -4.88 23.08 7.38
N PRO A 70 -4.42 23.17 8.65
CA PRO A 70 -3.39 24.13 8.99
C PRO A 70 -2.27 23.95 7.98
N VAL A 71 -1.94 25.04 7.27
CA VAL A 71 -0.79 25.05 6.37
C VAL A 71 0.40 24.75 7.28
N GLU A 72 0.83 23.49 7.29
CA GLU A 72 2.07 23.15 7.96
C GLU A 72 3.11 24.11 7.38
N GLU A 73 3.59 25.07 8.17
CA GLU A 73 4.74 25.85 7.77
C GLU A 73 5.75 24.84 7.26
N LYS A 74 6.19 25.01 6.02
CA LYS A 74 7.13 24.11 5.35
C LYS A 74 8.47 24.22 6.06
N GLU A 75 8.53 23.72 7.30
CA GLU A 75 9.76 23.60 8.04
C GLU A 75 10.74 22.86 7.15
N LYS A 76 11.86 23.55 6.86
CA LYS A 76 12.95 22.94 6.08
C LYS A 76 13.35 21.66 6.81
N LEU A 77 13.16 20.53 6.15
CA LEU A 77 13.46 19.20 6.66
C LEU A 77 14.93 19.16 7.13
N ARG A 78 15.16 19.24 8.43
CA ARG A 78 16.48 19.05 9.02
C ARG A 78 16.63 17.57 9.33
N LEU A 79 17.60 16.90 8.72
CA LEU A 79 17.85 15.46 8.91
C LEU A 79 17.97 15.05 10.38
N LYS A 80 18.55 15.92 11.23
CA LYS A 80 18.65 15.66 12.69
C LYS A 80 17.29 15.59 13.37
N THR A 81 16.37 16.49 13.03
CA THR A 81 14.99 16.52 13.55
C THR A 81 14.21 15.30 13.06
N LEU A 82 14.34 15.00 11.76
CA LEU A 82 13.73 13.83 11.14
C LEU A 82 14.10 12.51 11.84
N LEU A 83 15.35 12.35 12.25
CA LEU A 83 15.81 11.10 12.88
C LEU A 83 15.55 11.04 14.39
N LYS A 84 15.38 12.18 15.06
CA LYS A 84 15.26 12.24 16.53
C LYS A 84 13.82 12.29 17.03
N GLU A 85 12.90 12.89 16.26
CA GLU A 85 11.54 13.20 16.73
C GLU A 85 10.48 12.25 16.14
N GLY A 86 10.89 11.20 15.42
CA GLY A 86 9.98 10.24 14.86
C GLY A 86 9.54 9.15 15.83
N ARG A 87 8.40 8.54 15.54
CA ARG A 87 7.86 7.39 16.25
C ARG A 87 8.50 6.11 15.71
N HIS A 88 9.05 5.33 16.61
CA HIS A 88 9.58 3.99 16.34
C HIS A 88 8.57 2.94 16.82
N GLU A 89 8.33 1.94 16.01
CA GLU A 89 7.47 0.82 16.38
C GLU A 89 8.13 -0.50 15.95
N VAL A 90 8.23 -1.43 16.90
CA VAL A 90 8.69 -2.79 16.66
C VAL A 90 7.54 -3.73 16.96
N THR A 91 7.14 -4.51 15.98
CA THR A 91 6.13 -5.54 16.14
C THR A 91 6.75 -6.90 15.87
N SER A 92 6.54 -7.85 16.77
CA SER A 92 6.91 -9.25 16.55
C SER A 92 5.69 -10.12 16.77
N ARG A 93 5.45 -11.04 15.84
CA ARG A 93 4.37 -12.03 15.93
C ARG A 93 4.96 -13.42 15.83
N LEU A 94 4.56 -14.28 16.76
CA LEU A 94 4.92 -15.68 16.79
C LEU A 94 3.63 -16.51 16.92
N ASP A 95 3.32 -17.32 15.91
CA ASP A 95 2.19 -18.24 15.97
C ASP A 95 2.72 -19.66 16.23
N VAL A 96 2.24 -20.26 17.30
CA VAL A 96 2.60 -21.62 17.72
C VAL A 96 1.38 -22.53 17.57
N PRO A 97 1.36 -23.45 16.59
CA PRO A 97 0.24 -24.38 16.47
C PRO A 97 0.25 -25.40 17.61
N LEU A 98 -0.91 -25.59 18.24
CA LEU A 98 -1.07 -26.54 19.34
C LEU A 98 -1.23 -27.99 18.88
N TYR A 99 -1.35 -28.24 17.58
CA TYR A 99 -1.50 -29.57 17.00
C TYR A 99 -0.50 -29.79 15.87
N LYS A 100 -0.11 -31.04 15.68
CA LYS A 100 0.85 -31.43 14.64
C LYS A 100 0.13 -31.70 13.32
N ARG A 101 0.37 -30.83 12.32
CA ARG A 101 -0.16 -31.00 10.96
C ARG A 101 0.60 -32.12 10.23
N ASP A 102 -0.03 -32.73 9.21
CA ASP A 102 0.53 -33.90 8.51
C ASP A 102 1.87 -33.63 7.82
N GLY A 103 2.09 -32.42 7.30
CA GLY A 103 3.37 -32.03 6.68
C GLY A 103 4.59 -32.04 7.61
N TYR A 104 4.38 -32.14 8.94
CA TYR A 104 5.47 -32.27 9.94
C TYR A 104 5.64 -33.69 10.47
N LYS A 105 4.80 -34.62 10.02
CA LYS A 105 4.95 -36.05 10.34
C LYS A 105 5.90 -36.64 9.32
N ILE A 106 6.95 -37.29 9.76
CA ILE A 106 7.86 -38.02 8.89
C ILE A 106 7.15 -39.33 8.47
N PRO A 107 6.79 -39.48 7.18
CA PRO A 107 6.20 -40.72 6.70
C PRO A 107 7.24 -41.83 6.64
N GLU A 108 6.78 -43.07 6.44
CA GLU A 108 7.69 -44.20 6.19
C GLU A 108 8.62 -43.93 5.00
N ASP A 109 9.84 -44.44 5.05
CA ASP A 109 10.89 -44.17 4.05
C ASP A 109 10.46 -44.46 2.60
N GLU A 110 9.65 -45.48 2.37
CA GLU A 110 9.10 -45.76 1.03
C GLU A 110 8.19 -44.67 0.48
N VAL A 111 7.42 -44.02 1.36
CA VAL A 111 6.52 -42.91 0.99
C VAL A 111 7.33 -41.66 0.69
N LEU A 112 8.40 -41.45 1.45
CA LEU A 112 9.30 -40.31 1.28
C LEU A 112 10.09 -40.42 -0.05
N LEU A 113 10.57 -41.60 -0.39
CA LEU A 113 11.25 -41.91 -1.67
C LEU A 113 10.34 -41.68 -2.88
N LYS A 114 9.05 -42.02 -2.75
CA LYS A 114 8.05 -41.79 -3.82
C LYS A 114 7.62 -40.32 -3.96
N ASN A 115 7.58 -39.60 -2.88
CA ASN A 115 7.16 -38.17 -2.89
C ASN A 115 7.86 -37.35 -1.78
N PRO A 116 9.05 -36.80 -2.05
CA PRO A 116 9.82 -36.01 -1.09
C PRO A 116 9.15 -34.69 -0.69
N ASN A 117 8.14 -34.26 -1.44
CA ASN A 117 7.43 -33.02 -1.17
C ASN A 117 6.29 -33.18 -0.14
N LYS A 118 6.12 -34.34 0.48
CA LYS A 118 5.15 -34.55 1.56
C LYS A 118 5.59 -34.00 2.92
N VAL A 119 6.88 -33.69 3.08
CA VAL A 119 7.45 -33.21 4.35
C VAL A 119 7.91 -31.76 4.19
N TYR A 120 7.61 -30.96 5.19
CA TYR A 120 8.06 -29.57 5.27
C TYR A 120 9.53 -29.54 5.75
N LEU A 121 10.31 -28.60 5.18
CA LEU A 121 11.74 -28.46 5.45
C LEU A 121 12.00 -27.74 6.78
N GLY A 122 11.06 -26.92 7.25
CA GLY A 122 11.18 -26.13 8.45
C GLY A 122 10.23 -26.56 9.58
N ASN A 123 10.30 -25.83 10.67
CA ASN A 123 9.43 -26.05 11.83
C ASN A 123 8.02 -25.46 11.63
N SER A 124 7.11 -25.79 12.54
CA SER A 124 5.70 -25.38 12.47
C SER A 124 5.43 -23.94 12.92
N LEU A 125 6.46 -23.20 13.34
CA LEU A 125 6.31 -21.85 13.83
C LEU A 125 6.22 -20.84 12.69
N TYR A 126 5.18 -19.98 12.72
CA TYR A 126 5.18 -18.75 11.95
C TYR A 126 5.85 -17.65 12.77
N HIS A 127 6.68 -16.86 12.15
CA HIS A 127 7.32 -15.74 12.83
C HIS A 127 7.56 -14.57 11.90
N ASN A 128 7.16 -13.37 12.32
CA ASN A 128 7.57 -12.15 11.66
C ASN A 128 8.11 -11.12 12.66
N ILE A 129 8.99 -10.28 12.17
CA ILE A 129 9.46 -9.07 12.83
C ILE A 129 9.27 -7.91 11.87
N ARG A 130 8.65 -6.86 12.36
CA ARG A 130 8.47 -5.61 11.64
C ARG A 130 9.00 -4.45 12.47
N TYR A 131 9.83 -3.65 11.85
CA TYR A 131 10.23 -2.35 12.38
C TYR A 131 9.69 -1.27 11.47
N THR A 132 9.05 -0.26 12.03
CA THR A 132 8.57 0.92 11.30
C THR A 132 8.99 2.19 12.01
N TYR A 133 9.37 3.17 11.22
CA TYR A 133 9.67 4.51 11.65
C TYR A 133 8.75 5.48 10.92
N GLN A 134 8.19 6.42 11.66
CA GLN A 134 7.34 7.46 11.12
C GLN A 134 7.65 8.81 11.76
N TYR A 135 7.89 9.81 10.92
CA TYR A 135 7.97 11.19 11.34
C TYR A 135 6.83 11.97 10.72
N ARG A 136 5.85 12.38 11.54
CA ARG A 136 4.61 13.01 11.10
C ARG A 136 4.00 12.23 9.93
N ASN A 137 3.41 12.92 8.93
CA ASN A 137 2.94 12.30 7.69
C ASN A 137 3.92 12.49 6.51
N ARG A 138 5.20 12.73 6.78
CA ARG A 138 6.19 13.13 5.76
C ARG A 138 7.27 12.12 5.49
N LEU A 139 7.71 11.38 6.50
CA LEU A 139 8.77 10.37 6.34
C LEU A 139 8.33 9.06 6.97
N PHE A 140 8.41 8.01 6.20
CA PHE A 140 8.15 6.63 6.65
C PHE A 140 9.29 5.75 6.14
N TRP A 141 9.79 4.90 6.98
CA TRP A 141 10.64 3.82 6.54
C TRP A 141 10.48 2.62 7.47
N GLY A 142 10.75 1.44 6.96
CA GLY A 142 10.61 0.24 7.74
C GLY A 142 11.17 -0.98 7.05
N PHE A 143 11.28 -2.02 7.84
CA PHE A 143 11.79 -3.31 7.45
C PHE A 143 10.89 -4.39 8.03
N THR A 144 10.57 -5.41 7.23
CA THR A 144 9.81 -6.58 7.66
C THR A 144 10.60 -7.82 7.25
N ALA A 145 10.69 -8.79 8.16
CA ALA A 145 11.21 -10.12 7.89
C ALA A 145 10.18 -11.15 8.33
N GLU A 146 9.94 -12.15 7.50
CA GLU A 146 8.89 -13.13 7.71
C GLU A 146 9.37 -14.53 7.39
N LYS A 147 8.81 -15.49 8.11
CA LYS A 147 8.97 -16.92 7.89
C LYS A 147 7.62 -17.58 8.14
N ASP A 148 7.11 -18.24 7.12
CA ASP A 148 5.91 -19.06 7.23
C ASP A 148 6.13 -20.39 7.96
N ALA A 149 5.05 -20.93 8.47
CA ALA A 149 5.07 -22.25 9.11
C ALA A 149 5.42 -23.33 8.10
N GLY A 150 6.49 -24.06 8.36
CA GLY A 150 7.02 -25.11 7.45
C GLY A 150 8.22 -24.68 6.61
N GLU A 151 8.54 -23.41 6.59
CA GLU A 151 9.70 -22.91 5.87
C GLU A 151 11.01 -23.08 6.66
N PRO A 152 12.13 -23.30 5.95
CA PRO A 152 13.42 -23.44 6.59
C PRO A 152 13.94 -22.08 7.11
N PHE A 153 14.49 -22.07 8.33
CA PHE A 153 15.15 -20.92 8.93
C PHE A 153 16.64 -21.15 9.00
N GLY A 154 17.43 -20.28 8.37
CA GLY A 154 18.88 -20.39 8.36
C GLY A 154 19.45 -21.63 7.66
N SER A 155 18.67 -22.27 6.76
CA SER A 155 19.05 -23.47 6.04
C SER A 155 18.49 -23.46 4.62
N TYR A 156 18.91 -24.43 3.78
CA TYR A 156 18.47 -24.54 2.38
C TYR A 156 18.66 -23.27 1.53
N GLY A 157 19.69 -22.46 1.83
CA GLY A 157 19.96 -21.21 1.11
C GLY A 157 19.37 -19.95 1.74
N ASN A 158 18.45 -20.08 2.68
CA ASN A 158 17.93 -18.97 3.45
C ASN A 158 18.92 -18.57 4.56
N LYS A 159 19.30 -17.28 4.62
CA LYS A 159 20.23 -16.79 5.66
C LYS A 159 19.57 -16.76 7.04
N ALA A 160 18.28 -16.40 7.11
CA ALA A 160 17.46 -16.44 8.31
C ALA A 160 16.00 -16.60 7.89
N TYR A 161 15.28 -15.48 7.67
CA TYR A 161 13.90 -15.48 7.22
C TYR A 161 13.79 -15.80 5.73
N ASP A 162 12.62 -16.25 5.31
CA ASP A 162 12.33 -16.57 3.92
C ASP A 162 12.08 -15.31 3.09
N ALA A 163 11.29 -14.40 3.62
CA ALA A 163 10.93 -13.14 2.98
C ALA A 163 11.46 -11.91 3.72
N TYR A 164 11.87 -10.92 2.95
CA TYR A 164 12.31 -9.60 3.43
C TYR A 164 11.67 -8.50 2.62
N SER A 165 11.17 -7.50 3.31
CA SER A 165 10.59 -6.29 2.74
C SER A 165 11.22 -5.05 3.36
N PHE A 166 11.49 -4.04 2.55
CA PHE A 166 11.98 -2.73 2.98
C PHE A 166 11.21 -1.65 2.25
N HIS A 167 10.77 -0.63 2.97
CA HIS A 167 10.15 0.54 2.38
C HIS A 167 10.70 1.83 2.93
N PHE A 168 10.82 2.81 2.06
CA PHE A 168 11.10 4.21 2.40
C PHE A 168 10.13 5.08 1.62
N LEU A 169 9.44 5.98 2.29
CA LEU A 169 8.50 6.92 1.68
C LEU A 169 8.73 8.32 2.25
N LEU A 170 9.03 9.26 1.37
CA LEU A 170 9.16 10.67 1.69
C LEU A 170 8.08 11.47 0.95
N LYS A 171 7.41 12.37 1.65
CA LYS A 171 6.32 13.19 1.11
C LYS A 171 6.60 14.68 1.23
N ASP A 172 6.04 15.44 0.31
CA ASP A 172 5.94 16.92 0.34
C ASP A 172 7.27 17.66 0.49
N CYS A 173 8.23 17.34 -0.37
CA CYS A 173 9.49 18.07 -0.53
C CYS A 173 9.41 19.10 -1.68
N GLY A 174 8.56 20.10 -1.52
CA GLY A 174 8.35 21.14 -2.53
C GLY A 174 7.65 20.60 -3.78
N LYS A 175 8.36 20.58 -4.92
CA LYS A 175 7.82 20.04 -6.18
C LYS A 175 7.74 18.50 -6.16
N LEU A 176 8.61 17.84 -5.41
CA LEU A 176 8.56 16.40 -5.18
C LEU A 176 7.46 16.10 -4.17
N LYS A 177 6.36 15.53 -4.62
CA LYS A 177 5.20 15.19 -3.79
C LYS A 177 5.40 13.89 -3.04
N THR A 178 5.96 12.89 -3.72
CA THR A 178 6.23 11.60 -3.09
C THR A 178 7.47 10.98 -3.71
N LEU A 179 8.31 10.39 -2.88
CA LEU A 179 9.42 9.51 -3.28
C LEU A 179 9.28 8.21 -2.50
N ALA A 180 9.22 7.09 -3.19
CA ALA A 180 9.23 5.76 -2.61
C ALA A 180 10.48 5.00 -3.08
N LEU A 181 11.12 4.30 -2.15
CA LEU A 181 12.25 3.40 -2.41
C LEU A 181 11.99 2.06 -1.71
N GLY A 182 12.39 0.97 -2.35
CA GLY A 182 12.16 -0.39 -1.86
C GLY A 182 10.78 -0.89 -2.28
N ASP A 183 9.99 -1.38 -1.34
CA ASP A 183 8.69 -1.97 -1.61
C ASP A 183 7.57 -0.93 -1.48
N TYR A 184 6.77 -0.78 -2.54
CA TYR A 184 5.72 0.23 -2.61
C TYR A 184 4.49 -0.27 -3.38
N ARG A 185 3.38 0.41 -3.21
CA ARG A 185 2.14 0.23 -3.99
C ARG A 185 1.89 1.44 -4.86
N LEU A 186 1.25 1.20 -5.99
CA LEU A 186 0.85 2.21 -6.97
C LEU A 186 -0.64 2.13 -7.26
N GLY A 187 -1.23 3.31 -7.45
CA GLY A 187 -2.53 3.48 -8.08
C GLY A 187 -2.45 4.69 -9.01
N PHE A 188 -2.67 4.50 -10.31
CA PHE A 188 -2.65 5.56 -11.30
C PHE A 188 -4.02 5.74 -11.93
N GLY A 189 -4.45 6.99 -12.09
CA GLY A 189 -5.77 7.33 -12.60
C GLY A 189 -6.89 6.61 -11.83
N GLU A 190 -7.86 6.08 -12.56
CA GLU A 190 -8.98 5.30 -12.00
C GLU A 190 -8.57 3.85 -11.60
N GLY A 191 -7.30 3.51 -11.66
CA GLY A 191 -6.80 2.17 -11.31
C GLY A 191 -7.03 1.10 -12.36
N LEU A 192 -7.36 1.46 -13.58
CA LEU A 192 -7.64 0.52 -14.68
C LEU A 192 -6.36 -0.12 -15.23
N VAL A 193 -5.27 0.65 -15.31
CA VAL A 193 -3.99 0.18 -15.86
C VAL A 193 -3.06 -0.30 -14.74
N VAL A 194 -2.90 0.50 -13.71
CA VAL A 194 -2.03 0.19 -12.56
C VAL A 194 -2.78 0.44 -11.28
N ASN A 195 -3.08 -0.64 -10.57
CA ASN A 195 -3.63 -0.58 -9.22
C ASN A 195 -3.17 -1.80 -8.41
N SER A 196 -2.27 -1.57 -7.48
CA SER A 196 -1.85 -2.58 -6.50
C SER A 196 -2.45 -2.33 -5.11
N ASP A 197 -3.36 -1.35 -4.97
CA ASP A 197 -4.03 -1.09 -3.70
C ASP A 197 -5.04 -2.19 -3.39
N PHE A 198 -5.08 -2.56 -2.12
CA PHE A 198 -6.11 -3.46 -1.62
C PHE A 198 -7.44 -2.71 -1.55
N SER A 199 -8.44 -3.24 -2.26
CA SER A 199 -9.78 -2.68 -2.33
C SER A 199 -10.78 -3.64 -1.72
N LEU A 200 -11.52 -3.20 -0.70
CA LEU A 200 -12.61 -3.95 -0.07
C LEU A 200 -13.93 -3.73 -0.84
N GLY A 201 -14.09 -4.40 -1.97
CA GLY A 201 -15.37 -4.55 -2.66
C GLY A 201 -16.08 -3.22 -2.99
N LYS A 202 -17.36 -3.11 -2.62
CA LYS A 202 -18.23 -1.98 -3.01
C LYS A 202 -17.79 -0.60 -2.48
N SER A 203 -16.98 -0.52 -1.43
CA SER A 203 -16.48 0.77 -0.91
C SER A 203 -15.56 1.50 -1.87
N THR A 204 -14.95 0.80 -2.82
CA THR A 204 -14.11 1.39 -3.87
C THR A 204 -14.92 2.25 -4.83
N LEU A 205 -16.18 1.94 -5.06
CA LEU A 205 -17.07 2.70 -5.94
C LEU A 205 -17.33 4.12 -5.44
N PHE A 206 -17.22 4.35 -4.13
CA PHE A 206 -17.39 5.69 -3.54
C PHE A 206 -16.12 6.55 -3.59
N ASN A 207 -14.96 5.95 -3.83
CA ASN A 207 -13.68 6.66 -3.92
C ASN A 207 -13.22 6.92 -5.37
N MET A 208 -14.07 6.71 -6.36
CA MET A 208 -13.79 6.94 -7.78
C MET A 208 -13.54 8.41 -8.18
N GLY A 209 -13.53 9.33 -7.24
CA GLY A 209 -13.33 10.77 -7.51
C GLY A 209 -11.91 11.28 -7.27
N ASP A 210 -11.00 10.50 -6.71
CA ASP A 210 -9.63 10.94 -6.47
C ASP A 210 -8.67 10.34 -7.51
N THR A 211 -8.61 10.99 -8.66
CA THR A 211 -7.77 10.61 -9.82
C THR A 211 -6.28 10.89 -9.61
N ARG A 212 -5.87 11.30 -8.41
CA ARG A 212 -4.47 11.61 -8.15
C ARG A 212 -3.63 10.37 -8.04
N PRO A 213 -2.44 10.35 -8.69
CA PRO A 213 -1.53 9.22 -8.59
C PRO A 213 -1.17 8.96 -7.13
N SER A 214 -1.40 7.73 -6.70
CA SER A 214 -1.18 7.28 -5.33
C SER A 214 0.05 6.40 -5.28
N ILE A 215 1.11 6.90 -4.63
CA ILE A 215 2.29 6.11 -4.27
C ILE A 215 2.27 5.89 -2.76
N LYS A 216 2.16 4.64 -2.33
CA LYS A 216 2.04 4.26 -0.92
C LYS A 216 3.16 3.32 -0.51
N LYS A 217 3.57 3.39 0.76
CA LYS A 217 4.48 2.40 1.32
C LYS A 217 3.85 1.02 1.33
N PHE A 218 4.65 -0.01 1.09
CA PHE A 218 4.26 -1.38 1.33
C PHE A 218 4.87 -1.87 2.65
N SER A 219 4.04 -2.24 3.60
CA SER A 219 4.46 -2.72 4.93
C SER A 219 3.74 -4.02 5.32
N SER A 220 3.16 -4.71 4.35
CA SER A 220 2.52 -6.01 4.55
C SER A 220 3.56 -7.12 4.57
N THR A 221 3.16 -8.28 5.09
CA THR A 221 3.86 -9.56 4.98
C THR A 221 3.50 -10.31 3.69
N SER A 222 2.57 -9.79 2.88
CA SER A 222 2.26 -10.39 1.57
C SER A 222 3.47 -10.32 0.64
N GLU A 223 3.79 -11.41 -0.01
CA GLU A 223 4.89 -11.49 -0.99
C GLU A 223 4.44 -11.13 -2.40
N THR A 224 3.20 -10.72 -2.56
CA THR A 224 2.60 -10.37 -3.84
C THR A 224 1.90 -9.02 -3.79
N SER A 225 1.55 -8.49 -4.96
CA SER A 225 0.80 -7.24 -5.11
C SER A 225 1.53 -5.99 -4.61
N PHE A 226 2.84 -5.93 -4.87
CA PHE A 226 3.67 -4.74 -4.64
C PHE A 226 4.71 -4.61 -5.75
N PHE A 227 5.30 -3.42 -5.82
CA PHE A 227 6.43 -3.12 -6.69
C PHE A 227 7.69 -2.94 -5.84
N ARG A 228 8.86 -3.31 -6.38
CA ARG A 228 10.16 -3.19 -5.69
C ARG A 228 11.13 -2.39 -6.52
N GLY A 229 11.54 -1.22 -6.03
CA GLY A 229 12.47 -0.34 -6.75
C GLY A 229 12.32 1.12 -6.34
N ILE A 230 11.96 1.98 -7.29
CA ILE A 230 11.83 3.42 -7.09
C ILE A 230 10.55 3.95 -7.75
N ALA A 231 9.85 4.85 -7.05
CA ALA A 231 8.75 5.62 -7.62
C ALA A 231 8.81 7.06 -7.12
N ALA A 232 8.49 8.02 -7.99
CA ALA A 232 8.45 9.43 -7.64
C ALA A 232 7.25 10.12 -8.28
N ALA A 233 6.65 11.05 -7.53
CA ALA A 233 5.58 11.93 -8.00
C ALA A 233 5.99 13.38 -7.83
N PHE A 234 5.78 14.18 -8.87
CA PHE A 234 6.10 15.59 -8.91
C PHE A 234 4.85 16.41 -9.25
N ARG A 235 4.82 17.63 -8.76
CA ARG A 235 3.79 18.62 -9.12
C ARG A 235 4.42 19.90 -9.66
N PHE A 236 4.02 20.27 -10.87
CA PHE A 236 4.47 21.47 -11.56
C PHE A 236 3.25 22.36 -11.91
N GLY A 237 2.80 23.14 -10.92
CA GLY A 237 1.60 23.94 -11.05
C GLY A 237 0.35 23.08 -11.26
N ARG A 238 -0.20 23.08 -12.47
CA ARG A 238 -1.40 22.30 -12.85
C ARG A 238 -1.07 20.90 -13.40
N VAL A 239 0.19 20.53 -13.48
CA VAL A 239 0.63 19.23 -14.01
C VAL A 239 1.16 18.37 -12.87
N ASP A 240 0.55 17.21 -12.66
CA ASP A 240 1.06 16.13 -11.83
C ASP A 240 1.73 15.09 -12.73
N MET A 241 2.93 14.67 -12.37
CA MET A 241 3.70 13.67 -13.10
C MET A 241 4.25 12.65 -12.13
N SER A 242 4.02 11.38 -12.42
CA SER A 242 4.58 10.26 -11.66
C SER A 242 5.34 9.31 -12.57
N ALA A 243 6.41 8.73 -12.06
CA ALA A 243 7.17 7.71 -12.77
C ALA A 243 7.65 6.66 -11.78
N PHE A 244 7.78 5.42 -12.24
CA PHE A 244 8.32 4.34 -11.44
C PHE A 244 9.10 3.32 -12.26
N TYR A 245 9.99 2.63 -11.57
CA TYR A 245 10.68 1.43 -12.05
C TYR A 245 10.66 0.37 -10.95
N SER A 246 10.32 -0.85 -11.31
CA SER A 246 10.29 -2.01 -10.43
C SER A 246 11.12 -3.14 -10.99
N TYR A 247 11.88 -3.80 -10.11
CA TYR A 247 12.62 -5.03 -10.37
C TYR A 247 12.25 -6.03 -9.26
N LEU A 248 11.38 -6.98 -9.57
CA LEU A 248 10.81 -7.91 -8.61
C LEU A 248 11.18 -9.36 -8.99
N PRO A 249 12.01 -10.04 -8.19
CA PRO A 249 12.15 -11.49 -8.28
C PRO A 249 10.81 -12.16 -7.91
N THR A 250 10.31 -13.01 -8.79
CA THR A 250 8.98 -13.61 -8.69
C THR A 250 9.07 -15.13 -8.79
N ASP A 251 8.22 -15.81 -8.05
CA ASP A 251 8.13 -17.26 -8.06
C ASP A 251 7.31 -17.73 -9.25
N ALA A 252 7.80 -18.76 -9.92
CA ALA A 252 7.09 -19.29 -11.06
C ALA A 252 7.28 -20.80 -11.21
N THR A 253 6.29 -21.44 -11.79
CA THR A 253 6.39 -22.81 -12.27
C THR A 253 6.87 -22.79 -13.71
N LEU A 254 8.04 -23.37 -13.95
CA LEU A 254 8.64 -23.47 -15.28
C LEU A 254 8.30 -24.82 -15.91
N ARG A 255 8.12 -24.82 -17.22
CA ARG A 255 8.09 -26.05 -18.05
C ARG A 255 9.50 -26.53 -18.31
N LYS A 256 9.64 -27.76 -18.88
CA LYS A 256 10.93 -28.36 -19.24
C LYS A 256 11.71 -27.55 -20.29
N ASP A 257 11.01 -26.78 -21.11
CA ASP A 257 11.56 -25.85 -22.11
C ASP A 257 12.02 -24.51 -21.53
N GLY A 258 11.86 -24.29 -20.21
CA GLY A 258 12.22 -23.08 -19.52
C GLY A 258 11.19 -21.96 -19.61
N THR A 259 10.04 -22.18 -20.24
CA THR A 259 8.97 -21.18 -20.31
C THR A 259 8.13 -21.15 -19.03
N ILE A 260 7.53 -20.00 -18.71
CA ILE A 260 6.66 -19.82 -17.55
C ILE A 260 5.33 -20.53 -17.83
N SER A 261 4.97 -21.48 -16.97
CA SER A 261 3.65 -22.12 -16.99
C SER A 261 2.63 -21.32 -16.16
N SER A 262 3.03 -20.85 -14.99
CA SER A 262 2.21 -20.02 -14.11
C SER A 262 3.10 -19.26 -13.12
N LEU A 263 2.72 -18.05 -12.77
CA LEU A 263 3.28 -17.34 -11.62
C LEU A 263 2.70 -17.92 -10.34
N LYS A 264 3.52 -17.96 -9.29
CA LYS A 264 3.11 -18.43 -7.96
C LYS A 264 2.90 -17.22 -7.07
N THR A 265 1.73 -17.13 -6.45
CA THR A 265 1.31 -15.95 -5.69
C THR A 265 1.05 -16.25 -4.21
N ASP A 266 1.34 -17.49 -3.75
CA ASP A 266 1.10 -17.89 -2.35
C ASP A 266 2.29 -17.61 -1.41
N GLY A 267 3.49 -17.33 -1.96
CA GLY A 267 4.70 -17.02 -1.20
C GLY A 267 5.28 -18.18 -0.38
N LEU A 268 4.76 -19.40 -0.53
CA LEU A 268 5.13 -20.52 0.35
C LEU A 268 6.34 -21.32 -0.17
N HIS A 269 7.36 -21.52 0.67
CA HIS A 269 8.60 -22.25 0.35
C HIS A 269 8.90 -23.37 1.35
N ARG A 270 7.90 -24.22 1.65
CA ARG A 270 7.93 -25.25 2.69
C ARG A 270 8.54 -26.58 2.24
N THR A 271 8.51 -26.86 0.94
CA THR A 271 8.99 -28.12 0.35
C THR A 271 10.10 -27.87 -0.66
N LEU A 272 10.86 -28.92 -1.01
CA LEU A 272 11.91 -28.82 -2.04
C LEU A 272 11.36 -28.33 -3.39
N LEU A 273 10.15 -28.76 -3.75
CA LEU A 273 9.50 -28.32 -4.98
C LEU A 273 9.10 -26.84 -4.93
N GLU A 274 8.55 -26.40 -3.79
CA GLU A 274 8.21 -24.99 -3.60
C GLU A 274 9.47 -24.12 -3.63
N LEU A 275 10.53 -24.54 -2.93
CA LEU A 275 11.81 -23.85 -2.89
C LEU A 275 12.47 -23.76 -4.28
N SER A 276 12.32 -24.78 -5.13
CA SER A 276 12.85 -24.76 -6.50
C SER A 276 12.16 -23.74 -7.42
N LYS A 277 11.00 -23.24 -7.03
CA LYS A 277 10.22 -22.21 -7.77
C LYS A 277 10.53 -20.81 -7.31
N LYS A 278 11.24 -20.66 -6.18
CA LYS A 278 11.56 -19.38 -5.56
C LYS A 278 12.44 -18.53 -6.47
N HIS A 279 11.99 -17.29 -6.73
CA HIS A 279 12.74 -16.25 -7.44
C HIS A 279 13.37 -16.69 -8.78
N ASN A 280 12.78 -17.64 -9.47
CA ASN A 280 13.33 -18.18 -10.71
C ASN A 280 12.95 -17.37 -11.97
N VAL A 281 12.12 -16.36 -11.81
CA VAL A 281 11.73 -15.37 -12.82
C VAL A 281 11.89 -13.97 -12.25
N THR A 282 12.29 -13.02 -13.09
CA THR A 282 12.32 -11.61 -12.72
C THR A 282 11.27 -10.87 -13.51
N GLU A 283 10.45 -10.10 -12.81
CA GLU A 283 9.50 -9.15 -13.37
C GLU A 283 10.10 -7.75 -13.32
N GLN A 284 10.16 -7.08 -14.45
CA GLN A 284 10.57 -5.69 -14.56
C GLN A 284 9.39 -4.87 -15.07
N SER A 285 9.06 -3.82 -14.35
CA SER A 285 7.95 -2.94 -14.70
C SER A 285 8.40 -1.48 -14.68
N VAL A 286 8.00 -0.74 -15.67
CA VAL A 286 8.24 0.70 -15.77
C VAL A 286 6.97 1.39 -16.25
N GLY A 287 6.70 2.55 -15.70
CA GLY A 287 5.55 3.32 -16.14
C GLY A 287 5.60 4.77 -15.70
N THR A 288 4.75 5.54 -16.31
CA THR A 288 4.56 6.95 -16.03
C THR A 288 3.09 7.32 -16.13
N ASP A 289 2.70 8.25 -15.28
CA ASP A 289 1.41 8.91 -15.28
C ASP A 289 1.64 10.41 -15.38
N VAL A 290 0.90 11.07 -16.26
CA VAL A 290 0.93 12.53 -16.40
C VAL A 290 -0.50 13.01 -16.43
N THR A 291 -0.86 13.85 -15.46
CA THR A 291 -2.22 14.39 -15.32
C THR A 291 -2.16 15.92 -15.33
N TRP A 292 -2.93 16.52 -16.22
CA TRP A 292 -3.15 17.95 -16.31
C TRP A 292 -4.47 18.33 -15.68
N ASN A 293 -4.41 19.09 -14.60
CA ASN A 293 -5.57 19.51 -13.80
C ASN A 293 -5.96 20.96 -14.14
N THR A 294 -7.21 21.17 -14.47
CA THR A 294 -7.82 22.50 -14.61
C THR A 294 -8.92 22.65 -13.57
N GLU A 295 -9.55 23.83 -13.51
CA GLU A 295 -10.67 24.08 -12.60
C GLU A 295 -11.95 23.30 -12.97
N TYR A 296 -12.05 22.89 -14.25
CA TYR A 296 -13.27 22.29 -14.80
C TYR A 296 -13.10 20.81 -15.14
N PHE A 297 -11.88 20.35 -15.45
CA PHE A 297 -11.61 18.97 -15.83
C PHE A 297 -10.17 18.56 -15.56
N SER A 298 -9.93 17.27 -15.46
CA SER A 298 -8.60 16.66 -15.43
C SER A 298 -8.43 15.74 -16.64
N LEU A 299 -7.27 15.84 -17.30
CA LEU A 299 -6.89 14.97 -18.40
C LEU A 299 -5.59 14.26 -18.05
N GLY A 300 -5.62 12.92 -18.05
CA GLY A 300 -4.48 12.08 -17.71
C GLY A 300 -4.11 11.13 -18.84
N ALA A 301 -2.84 10.76 -18.87
CA ALA A 301 -2.30 9.72 -19.74
C ALA A 301 -1.37 8.82 -18.93
N ILE A 302 -1.54 7.50 -19.08
CA ILE A 302 -0.77 6.47 -18.38
C ILE A 302 -0.10 5.58 -19.42
N VAL A 303 1.19 5.30 -19.20
CA VAL A 303 1.93 4.28 -19.95
C VAL A 303 2.55 3.32 -18.95
N PHE A 304 2.34 2.05 -19.17
CA PHE A 304 2.88 0.96 -18.35
C PHE A 304 3.46 -0.11 -19.25
N TYR A 305 4.69 -0.51 -18.99
CA TYR A 305 5.37 -1.60 -19.68
C TYR A 305 5.88 -2.61 -18.66
N GLN A 306 5.66 -3.89 -18.93
CA GLN A 306 6.06 -5.02 -18.10
C GLN A 306 6.87 -6.04 -18.93
N HIS A 307 7.96 -6.51 -18.36
CA HIS A 307 8.83 -7.51 -18.98
C HIS A 307 9.18 -8.60 -17.98
N PHE A 308 9.09 -9.84 -18.42
CA PHE A 308 9.54 -11.01 -17.65
C PHE A 308 10.82 -11.57 -18.24
N SER A 309 11.75 -12.01 -17.38
CA SER A 309 13.05 -12.61 -17.80
C SER A 309 12.90 -13.89 -18.60
N ARG A 310 11.71 -14.51 -18.60
CA ARG A 310 11.36 -15.70 -19.37
C ARG A 310 10.02 -15.50 -20.06
N SER A 311 9.84 -16.10 -21.24
CA SER A 311 8.58 -16.04 -21.97
C SER A 311 7.53 -16.96 -21.33
N PHE A 312 6.27 -16.54 -21.42
CA PHE A 312 5.16 -17.40 -21.04
C PHE A 312 4.94 -18.50 -22.07
N SER A 313 4.55 -19.67 -21.58
CA SER A 313 4.15 -20.76 -22.45
C SER A 313 2.85 -20.39 -23.15
N LYS A 314 2.85 -20.35 -24.48
CA LYS A 314 1.63 -20.17 -25.27
C LYS A 314 0.69 -21.36 -25.04
N GLY A 315 -0.55 -21.06 -24.63
CA GLY A 315 -1.61 -22.06 -24.55
C GLY A 315 -2.06 -22.51 -25.94
N THR A 316 -2.65 -23.68 -26.03
CA THR A 316 -3.29 -24.15 -27.27
C THR A 316 -4.58 -23.40 -27.57
N GLU A 317 -5.20 -22.83 -26.57
CA GLU A 317 -6.45 -22.07 -26.63
C GLU A 317 -6.24 -20.66 -27.14
N LEU A 318 -7.11 -20.16 -28.02
CA LEU A 318 -6.99 -18.84 -28.66
C LEU A 318 -6.84 -17.70 -27.64
N TYR A 319 -7.62 -17.71 -26.57
CA TYR A 319 -7.56 -16.67 -25.53
C TYR A 319 -6.25 -16.68 -24.69
N ARG A 320 -5.50 -17.79 -24.72
CA ARG A 320 -4.19 -17.92 -24.02
C ARG A 320 -3.00 -17.59 -24.90
N GLN A 321 -3.18 -17.41 -26.21
CA GLN A 321 -2.09 -17.15 -27.14
C GLN A 321 -1.55 -15.72 -27.04
N TYR A 322 -2.39 -14.78 -26.62
CA TYR A 322 -2.11 -13.34 -26.53
C TYR A 322 -1.91 -12.83 -25.11
N TYR A 323 -1.90 -13.71 -24.13
CA TYR A 323 -1.68 -13.38 -22.74
C TYR A 323 -0.23 -13.69 -22.31
N PRO A 324 0.43 -12.87 -21.46
CA PRO A 324 -0.06 -11.60 -20.94
C PRO A 324 0.18 -10.42 -21.90
N CYS A 325 -0.63 -9.36 -21.77
CA CYS A 325 -0.34 -8.08 -22.39
C CYS A 325 0.85 -7.44 -21.65
N LEU A 326 1.91 -7.08 -22.39
CA LEU A 326 3.14 -6.53 -21.80
C LEU A 326 3.23 -5.00 -21.89
N LEU A 327 2.37 -4.38 -22.69
CA LEU A 327 2.26 -2.94 -22.82
C LEU A 327 0.79 -2.54 -22.58
N TYR A 328 0.59 -1.65 -21.60
CA TYR A 328 -0.72 -1.10 -21.25
C TYR A 328 -0.71 0.40 -21.46
N THR A 329 -1.76 0.90 -22.06
CA THR A 329 -2.04 2.33 -22.23
C THR A 329 -3.38 2.68 -21.60
N SER A 330 -3.68 3.95 -21.43
CA SER A 330 -4.94 4.42 -20.84
C SER A 330 -6.19 4.22 -21.70
N ASP A 331 -6.08 3.55 -22.85
CA ASP A 331 -7.24 3.26 -23.66
C ASP A 331 -8.07 2.13 -23.04
N ALA A 332 -9.12 2.52 -22.33
CA ALA A 332 -10.01 1.62 -21.60
C ALA A 332 -10.91 0.76 -22.53
N ALA A 333 -10.89 0.98 -23.84
CA ALA A 333 -11.73 0.27 -24.81
C ALA A 333 -11.35 -1.20 -24.96
N ASP A 334 -10.09 -1.56 -24.67
CA ASP A 334 -9.60 -2.94 -24.84
C ASP A 334 -9.88 -3.88 -23.65
N ASP A 335 -10.35 -3.37 -22.51
CA ASP A 335 -10.62 -4.19 -21.31
C ASP A 335 -12.00 -4.86 -21.31
N LEU A 336 -12.86 -4.56 -22.28
CA LEU A 336 -14.21 -5.14 -22.39
C LEU A 336 -14.26 -6.54 -23.02
N THR A 337 -13.12 -7.12 -23.38
CA THR A 337 -13.03 -8.43 -24.04
C THR A 337 -12.46 -9.54 -23.13
N ARG A 338 -12.65 -9.42 -21.83
CA ARG A 338 -12.29 -10.46 -20.85
C ARG A 338 -13.47 -11.29 -20.42
#